data_89c4ab074d11d119b0d4dd447044c1f5
#
_entry.id   89c4ab074d11d119b0d4dd447044c1f5
#
_cell.length_a   1.000
_cell.length_b   1.000
_cell.length_c   1.000
_cell.angle_alpha   90.00
_cell.angle_beta   90.00
_cell.angle_gamma   90.00
#
_symmetry.space_group_name_H-M   'P 1'
#
loop_
_entity.id
_entity.type
_entity.pdbx_description
1 polymer ?
#
loop_
_entity_poly.entity_id
_entity_poly.type
_entity_poly.pdbx_seq_one_letter_code
_entity_poly.pdbx_strand_id
1 'polypeptide(L)'
;MKKIMILLSAVLFCLAPAAAATADSLALKDITGGSYSPGYVYGVTPMADGESYSRLSDDRKRIVRHSFKTGKEIGTVFDVEKAKGVKLKGFDGYVLSPDENRILIQTQTKAIYRRSFTAVYYIYDVRTGKLEPLSDGGPQQVPLFSPDGNQVAFVRGGNLFLVKLLYGNAESQVTKDGKFNEIINGIPDWVNEEEFSTNRSFDFNADGTMLAWVRYDESQVPIYDMQEFKGLSPERMEYDEYPGSYRYKYPVAGARNATVSVLTFDIKNRVTRTMKVPMDSDSYVPRIKFTDNADKLAIVTLNRLQNQMDIYIGNPRSTECTLAVRETAKKYIGESAYGSLKFFGNNFAYLSDRDGFRHLYLYNLSGQLVKQVTRGSYDVTDFYGRDPKTGAFYYASRQESPLRKAVYCTDKNGREKKLSTETGTNSAIFSQGLRYFMNVYSSAALPPVTTLRSAADGKLLTTLVDNAALKQRIEPLLAQHEFFTFTTSEGVQLNGWMVKPRDFDPAKRYPVIMYQYSGPGSQEVTDSWNLGFFGGALYESYMAGKGYIYVIVDGRGTGGRGAEFEQCTYLQLGDKESKDQVETALYLGKLPYVDKERIAIWGWSFGGFNTLMSMSEGRPAFRAGVAVAAP
;
A
#
# COMPACT_ATOMS: atom_id res chain seq x y z
N MET A 1 49.91 33.72 -67.39
CA MET A 1 50.37 32.82 -66.29
C MET A 1 50.31 33.63 -65.02
N LYS A 2 49.23 33.52 -64.27
CA LYS A 2 49.00 34.24 -62.99
C LYS A 2 49.09 33.22 -61.87
N LYS A 3 50.01 33.44 -60.93
CA LYS A 3 50.18 32.68 -59.69
C LYS A 3 49.10 33.17 -58.74
N ILE A 4 48.29 32.24 -58.24
CA ILE A 4 47.35 32.48 -57.15
C ILE A 4 48.04 32.02 -55.88
N MET A 5 48.23 32.95 -54.95
CA MET A 5 48.75 32.74 -53.59
C MET A 5 47.56 32.45 -52.67
N ILE A 6 47.52 31.30 -52.12
CA ILE A 6 46.50 30.93 -51.12
C ILE A 6 47.04 31.34 -49.74
N LEU A 7 46.38 32.33 -49.11
CA LEU A 7 46.58 32.68 -47.72
C LEU A 7 45.83 31.67 -46.82
N LEU A 8 46.58 30.88 -46.05
CA LEU A 8 46.01 30.08 -44.97
C LEU A 8 45.82 30.98 -43.72
N SER A 9 44.60 31.39 -43.46
CA SER A 9 44.22 32.02 -42.18
C SER A 9 44.03 30.94 -41.13
N ALA A 10 44.97 30.80 -40.22
CA ALA A 10 44.79 29.98 -39.02
C ALA A 10 43.82 30.68 -38.06
N VAL A 11 42.58 30.18 -37.98
CA VAL A 11 41.64 30.57 -36.93
C VAL A 11 42.00 29.78 -35.70
N LEU A 12 42.62 30.44 -34.74
CA LEU A 12 42.80 29.93 -33.40
C LEU A 12 41.44 29.92 -32.71
N PHE A 13 40.77 28.77 -32.67
CA PHE A 13 39.67 28.56 -31.76
C PHE A 13 40.24 28.52 -30.35
N CYS A 14 40.12 29.60 -29.58
CA CYS A 14 40.22 29.56 -28.13
C CYS A 14 39.06 28.70 -27.62
N LEU A 15 39.32 27.42 -27.39
CA LEU A 15 38.52 26.59 -26.51
C LEU A 15 38.63 27.19 -25.11
N ALA A 16 37.76 28.10 -24.76
CA ALA A 16 37.49 28.37 -23.36
C ALA A 16 37.09 27.02 -22.74
N PRO A 17 37.73 26.58 -21.65
CA PRO A 17 37.21 25.42 -20.95
C PRO A 17 35.79 25.80 -20.58
N ALA A 18 34.80 25.05 -21.11
CA ALA A 18 33.46 25.04 -20.55
C ALA A 18 33.68 24.72 -19.06
N ALA A 19 33.52 25.74 -18.22
CA ALA A 19 33.46 25.50 -16.79
C ALA A 19 32.39 24.44 -16.61
N ALA A 20 32.83 23.24 -16.30
CA ALA A 20 31.94 22.22 -15.82
C ALA A 20 31.19 22.89 -14.67
N ALA A 21 29.91 23.17 -14.90
CA ALA A 21 29.05 23.63 -13.86
C ALA A 21 29.17 22.58 -12.77
N THR A 22 29.82 22.93 -11.68
CA THR A 22 29.91 22.13 -10.48
C THR A 22 28.47 21.97 -10.02
N ALA A 23 27.87 20.84 -10.35
CA ALA A 23 26.59 20.41 -9.81
C ALA A 23 26.79 20.04 -8.32
N ASP A 24 27.25 21.01 -7.54
CA ASP A 24 27.59 20.80 -6.12
C ASP A 24 26.39 20.97 -5.18
N SER A 25 25.20 21.24 -5.70
CA SER A 25 24.02 21.41 -4.87
C SER A 25 22.76 20.83 -5.53
N LEU A 26 21.99 20.11 -4.74
CA LEU A 26 20.64 19.67 -5.10
C LEU A 26 19.74 20.90 -5.32
N ALA A 27 18.95 20.88 -6.38
CA ALA A 27 17.90 21.87 -6.61
C ALA A 27 16.52 21.25 -6.31
N LEU A 28 15.68 21.98 -5.60
CA LEU A 28 14.35 21.50 -5.22
C LEU A 28 13.52 21.09 -6.45
N LYS A 29 13.57 21.88 -7.54
CA LYS A 29 12.89 21.56 -8.82
C LYS A 29 13.29 20.21 -9.41
N ASP A 30 14.54 19.79 -9.22
CA ASP A 30 15.04 18.52 -9.76
C ASP A 30 14.59 17.34 -8.90
N ILE A 31 14.48 17.56 -7.57
CA ILE A 31 13.93 16.58 -6.62
C ILE A 31 12.44 16.38 -6.89
N THR A 32 11.65 17.46 -6.93
CA THR A 32 10.20 17.40 -7.13
C THR A 32 9.82 17.06 -8.56
N GLY A 33 10.66 17.39 -9.55
CA GLY A 33 10.48 17.06 -10.96
C GLY A 33 10.90 15.62 -11.32
N GLY A 34 11.35 14.81 -10.34
CA GLY A 34 11.67 13.41 -10.57
C GLY A 34 13.01 13.15 -11.28
N SER A 35 13.91 14.13 -11.40
CA SER A 35 15.21 13.97 -12.06
C SER A 35 16.09 12.89 -11.41
N TYR A 36 15.79 12.54 -10.16
CA TYR A 36 16.50 11.52 -9.36
C TYR A 36 15.60 10.35 -8.99
N SER A 37 14.51 10.12 -9.71
CA SER A 37 13.63 8.99 -9.46
C SER A 37 14.34 7.68 -9.74
N PRO A 38 14.33 6.71 -8.80
CA PRO A 38 14.89 5.40 -9.06
C PRO A 38 14.02 4.60 -10.02
N GLY A 39 14.65 3.72 -10.79
CA GLY A 39 13.94 2.72 -11.57
C GLY A 39 13.34 1.64 -10.68
N TYR A 40 12.18 1.12 -11.08
CA TYR A 40 11.46 0.02 -10.43
C TYR A 40 10.88 -0.94 -11.47
N VAL A 41 10.57 -2.14 -11.04
CA VAL A 41 9.71 -3.06 -11.80
C VAL A 41 8.28 -2.94 -11.27
N TYR A 42 7.41 -2.29 -12.04
CA TYR A 42 6.02 -2.04 -11.65
C TYR A 42 5.05 -3.07 -12.22
N GLY A 43 3.87 -3.21 -11.60
CA GLY A 43 2.73 -3.94 -12.13
C GLY A 43 2.97 -5.44 -12.31
N VAL A 44 3.77 -6.04 -11.45
CA VAL A 44 4.10 -7.47 -11.49
C VAL A 44 2.88 -8.30 -11.09
N THR A 45 2.39 -9.13 -12.00
CA THR A 45 1.31 -10.09 -11.77
C THR A 45 1.87 -11.52 -11.92
N PRO A 46 2.04 -12.26 -10.82
CA PRO A 46 2.47 -13.66 -10.89
C PRO A 46 1.47 -14.51 -11.69
N MET A 47 1.98 -15.36 -12.58
CA MET A 47 1.17 -16.21 -13.46
C MET A 47 0.97 -17.62 -12.87
N ALA A 48 -0.11 -18.29 -13.32
CA ALA A 48 -0.57 -19.57 -12.78
C ALA A 48 0.45 -20.72 -12.93
N ASP A 49 1.38 -20.63 -13.87
CA ASP A 49 2.46 -21.62 -14.03
C ASP A 49 3.47 -21.63 -12.86
N GLY A 50 3.47 -20.56 -12.03
CA GLY A 50 4.40 -20.37 -10.91
C GLY A 50 5.86 -20.16 -11.32
N GLU A 51 6.15 -20.04 -12.62
CA GLU A 51 7.49 -19.82 -13.20
C GLU A 51 7.63 -18.42 -13.80
N SER A 52 6.51 -17.78 -14.14
CA SER A 52 6.50 -16.51 -14.83
C SER A 52 5.63 -15.46 -14.15
N TYR A 53 5.85 -14.22 -14.55
CA TYR A 53 5.01 -13.07 -14.21
C TYR A 53 4.71 -12.27 -15.47
N SER A 54 3.59 -11.58 -15.47
CA SER A 54 3.24 -10.61 -16.50
C SER A 54 3.31 -9.19 -15.97
N ARG A 55 3.51 -8.23 -16.88
CA ARG A 55 3.42 -6.80 -16.61
C ARG A 55 2.98 -6.03 -17.85
N LEU A 56 2.43 -4.85 -17.63
CA LEU A 56 2.14 -3.90 -18.70
C LEU A 56 3.47 -3.36 -19.27
N SER A 57 3.58 -3.27 -20.59
CA SER A 57 4.72 -2.62 -21.26
C SER A 57 4.73 -1.12 -21.01
N ASP A 58 5.91 -0.49 -21.09
CA ASP A 58 6.08 0.92 -20.78
C ASP A 58 5.30 1.85 -21.76
N ASP A 59 5.08 1.39 -23.00
CA ASP A 59 4.24 2.06 -24.00
C ASP A 59 2.73 1.81 -23.80
N ARG A 60 2.36 1.02 -22.79
CA ARG A 60 0.97 0.67 -22.44
C ARG A 60 0.18 -0.01 -23.55
N LYS A 61 0.86 -0.75 -24.44
CA LYS A 61 0.24 -1.45 -25.57
C LYS A 61 0.23 -2.96 -25.45
N ARG A 62 1.09 -3.53 -24.59
CA ARG A 62 1.24 -4.98 -24.46
C ARG A 62 1.22 -5.44 -23.02
N ILE A 63 0.75 -6.68 -22.81
CA ILE A 63 1.00 -7.45 -21.60
C ILE A 63 2.13 -8.40 -21.93
N VAL A 64 3.26 -8.23 -21.26
CA VAL A 64 4.50 -8.96 -21.51
C VAL A 64 4.74 -9.97 -20.41
N ARG A 65 5.07 -11.21 -20.79
CA ARG A 65 5.39 -12.31 -19.88
C ARG A 65 6.89 -12.43 -19.67
N HIS A 66 7.32 -12.54 -18.43
CA HIS A 66 8.71 -12.64 -18.01
C HIS A 66 8.95 -13.89 -17.15
N SER A 67 10.14 -14.45 -17.22
CA SER A 67 10.54 -15.57 -16.36
C SER A 67 10.99 -15.09 -14.98
N PHE A 68 10.48 -15.66 -13.89
CA PHE A 68 10.99 -15.43 -12.53
C PHE A 68 12.44 -15.94 -12.36
N LYS A 69 12.87 -16.90 -13.17
CA LYS A 69 14.22 -17.46 -13.06
C LYS A 69 15.27 -16.57 -13.71
N THR A 70 14.95 -15.92 -14.83
CA THR A 70 15.93 -15.19 -15.64
C THR A 70 15.63 -13.70 -15.79
N GLY A 71 14.44 -13.23 -15.42
CA GLY A 71 13.96 -11.87 -15.66
C GLY A 71 13.67 -11.54 -17.12
N LYS A 72 14.03 -12.41 -18.05
CA LYS A 72 13.88 -12.14 -19.48
C LYS A 72 12.43 -12.23 -19.91
N GLU A 73 12.08 -11.42 -20.91
CA GLU A 73 10.85 -11.56 -21.67
C GLU A 73 10.81 -12.93 -22.35
N ILE A 74 9.71 -13.65 -22.19
CA ILE A 74 9.49 -14.99 -22.75
C ILE A 74 8.24 -15.07 -23.62
N GLY A 75 7.50 -13.98 -23.77
CA GLY A 75 6.34 -13.90 -24.65
C GLY A 75 5.47 -12.69 -24.38
N THR A 76 4.51 -12.49 -25.29
CA THR A 76 3.46 -11.47 -25.18
C THR A 76 2.11 -12.16 -24.98
N VAL A 77 1.39 -11.75 -23.93
CA VAL A 77 0.08 -12.31 -23.56
C VAL A 77 -1.04 -11.56 -24.27
N PHE A 78 -0.88 -10.25 -24.45
CA PHE A 78 -1.83 -9.38 -25.14
C PHE A 78 -1.09 -8.27 -25.90
N ASP A 79 -1.61 -7.89 -27.05
CA ASP A 79 -1.08 -6.80 -27.89
C ASP A 79 -2.24 -6.08 -28.57
N VAL A 80 -2.38 -4.76 -28.33
CA VAL A 80 -3.48 -3.96 -28.91
C VAL A 80 -3.47 -3.96 -30.43
N GLU A 81 -2.29 -4.09 -31.06
CA GLU A 81 -2.16 -4.07 -32.52
C GLU A 81 -2.58 -5.42 -33.17
N LYS A 82 -2.47 -6.53 -32.42
CA LYS A 82 -2.84 -7.87 -32.87
C LYS A 82 -4.26 -8.27 -32.53
N ALA A 83 -4.89 -7.58 -31.57
CA ALA A 83 -6.25 -7.87 -31.14
C ALA A 83 -7.26 -7.68 -32.29
N LYS A 84 -8.17 -8.66 -32.43
CA LYS A 84 -9.31 -8.61 -33.36
C LYS A 84 -10.52 -7.98 -32.66
N GLY A 85 -11.39 -7.30 -33.41
CA GLY A 85 -12.56 -6.61 -32.87
C GLY A 85 -12.26 -5.18 -32.50
N VAL A 86 -12.48 -4.80 -31.24
CA VAL A 86 -12.25 -3.41 -30.78
C VAL A 86 -10.78 -3.00 -30.94
N LYS A 87 -10.56 -1.77 -31.41
CA LYS A 87 -9.21 -1.21 -31.54
C LYS A 87 -8.94 -0.22 -30.42
N LEU A 88 -7.88 -0.48 -29.66
CA LEU A 88 -7.40 0.38 -28.59
C LEU A 88 -6.07 1.02 -29.00
N LYS A 89 -5.83 2.25 -28.54
CA LYS A 89 -4.53 2.93 -28.69
C LYS A 89 -3.53 2.52 -27.60
N GLY A 90 -4.05 2.07 -26.46
CA GLY A 90 -3.34 1.64 -25.27
C GLY A 90 -4.34 1.31 -24.18
N PHE A 91 -3.88 0.90 -22.99
CA PHE A 91 -4.74 0.55 -21.86
C PHE A 91 -4.06 0.84 -20.52
N ASP A 92 -4.87 0.93 -19.46
CA ASP A 92 -4.41 1.40 -18.13
C ASP A 92 -3.98 0.27 -17.21
N GLY A 93 -4.57 -0.91 -17.36
CA GLY A 93 -4.33 -2.09 -16.53
C GLY A 93 -5.03 -3.32 -17.08
N TYR A 94 -4.89 -4.43 -16.37
CA TYR A 94 -5.51 -5.70 -16.77
C TYR A 94 -5.75 -6.63 -15.57
N VAL A 95 -6.65 -7.60 -15.77
CA VAL A 95 -6.88 -8.71 -14.82
C VAL A 95 -6.92 -10.01 -15.63
N LEU A 96 -6.10 -10.99 -15.24
CA LEU A 96 -6.11 -12.33 -15.84
C LEU A 96 -7.23 -13.17 -15.24
N SER A 97 -7.90 -14.00 -16.05
CA SER A 97 -8.75 -15.07 -15.50
C SER A 97 -7.89 -16.12 -14.77
N PRO A 98 -8.45 -16.90 -13.84
CA PRO A 98 -7.68 -17.92 -13.10
C PRO A 98 -6.98 -18.94 -13.98
N ASP A 99 -7.57 -19.27 -15.15
CA ASP A 99 -7.00 -20.16 -16.16
C ASP A 99 -6.14 -19.44 -17.23
N GLU A 100 -6.03 -18.11 -17.13
CA GLU A 100 -5.29 -17.20 -18.05
C GLU A 100 -5.76 -17.25 -19.52
N ASN A 101 -6.93 -17.86 -19.80
CA ASN A 101 -7.51 -17.90 -21.13
C ASN A 101 -8.29 -16.65 -21.51
N ARG A 102 -8.60 -15.79 -20.52
CA ARG A 102 -9.27 -14.50 -20.72
C ARG A 102 -8.59 -13.40 -19.93
N ILE A 103 -8.69 -12.20 -20.46
CA ILE A 103 -8.10 -11.01 -19.84
C ILE A 103 -9.12 -9.87 -19.87
N LEU A 104 -9.33 -9.24 -18.72
CA LEU A 104 -10.01 -7.95 -18.66
C LEU A 104 -8.98 -6.87 -18.94
N ILE A 105 -9.20 -6.07 -19.97
CA ILE A 105 -8.37 -4.92 -20.36
C ILE A 105 -9.05 -3.66 -19.84
N GLN A 106 -8.36 -2.92 -18.99
CA GLN A 106 -8.84 -1.69 -18.32
C GLN A 106 -8.44 -0.45 -19.11
N THR A 107 -9.41 0.44 -19.34
CA THR A 107 -9.19 1.71 -20.04
C THR A 107 -10.00 2.84 -19.39
N GLN A 108 -9.70 4.08 -19.71
CA GLN A 108 -10.46 5.25 -19.27
C GLN A 108 -10.66 5.30 -17.74
N THR A 109 -9.60 5.03 -17.02
CA THR A 109 -9.62 5.00 -15.55
C THR A 109 -9.84 6.39 -14.97
N LYS A 110 -10.85 6.53 -14.10
CA LYS A 110 -11.16 7.75 -13.35
C LYS A 110 -11.19 7.45 -11.87
N ALA A 111 -10.29 8.06 -11.10
CA ALA A 111 -10.25 7.90 -9.65
C ALA A 111 -11.53 8.44 -8.99
N ILE A 112 -11.97 7.78 -7.91
CA ILE A 112 -13.05 8.22 -7.03
C ILE A 112 -12.47 8.65 -5.70
N TYR A 113 -11.91 7.70 -4.95
CA TYR A 113 -11.22 7.92 -3.67
C TYR A 113 -9.77 7.42 -3.78
N ARG A 114 -9.14 7.12 -2.65
CA ARG A 114 -7.76 6.66 -2.61
C ARG A 114 -7.51 5.35 -3.37
N ARG A 115 -8.48 4.42 -3.34
CA ARG A 115 -8.36 3.07 -3.92
C ARG A 115 -9.41 2.77 -4.97
N SER A 116 -10.54 3.44 -4.92
CA SER A 116 -11.64 3.21 -5.85
C SER A 116 -11.52 4.06 -7.10
N PHE A 117 -11.96 3.50 -8.20
CA PHE A 117 -12.02 4.16 -9.50
C PHE A 117 -13.08 3.50 -10.37
N THR A 118 -13.56 4.22 -11.38
CA THR A 118 -14.30 3.65 -12.50
C THR A 118 -13.39 3.45 -13.68
N ALA A 119 -13.68 2.44 -14.51
CA ALA A 119 -12.98 2.22 -15.76
C ALA A 119 -13.89 1.52 -16.78
N VAL A 120 -13.57 1.61 -18.06
CA VAL A 120 -14.20 0.83 -19.11
C VAL A 120 -13.39 -0.43 -19.34
N TYR A 121 -14.04 -1.58 -19.21
CA TYR A 121 -13.37 -2.87 -19.37
C TYR A 121 -13.79 -3.57 -20.66
N TYR A 122 -12.80 -4.20 -21.28
CA TYR A 122 -12.96 -5.09 -22.42
C TYR A 122 -12.54 -6.49 -22.03
N ILE A 123 -13.17 -7.50 -22.63
CA ILE A 123 -12.79 -8.90 -22.46
C ILE A 123 -12.02 -9.36 -23.68
N TYR A 124 -10.82 -9.88 -23.46
CA TYR A 124 -9.97 -10.48 -24.47
C TYR A 124 -9.94 -12.00 -24.29
N ASP A 125 -10.28 -12.75 -25.35
CA ASP A 125 -10.14 -14.20 -25.39
C ASP A 125 -8.80 -14.54 -26.03
N VAL A 126 -7.90 -15.14 -25.26
CA VAL A 126 -6.51 -15.43 -25.67
C VAL A 126 -6.46 -16.42 -26.82
N ARG A 127 -7.38 -17.39 -26.88
CA ARG A 127 -7.41 -18.42 -27.91
C ARG A 127 -7.84 -17.87 -29.27
N THR A 128 -8.82 -17.00 -29.31
CA THR A 128 -9.37 -16.45 -30.56
C THR A 128 -8.73 -15.15 -30.97
N GLY A 129 -8.09 -14.47 -30.02
CA GLY A 129 -7.53 -13.12 -30.19
C GLY A 129 -8.58 -12.03 -30.30
N LYS A 130 -9.83 -12.28 -29.87
CA LYS A 130 -10.95 -11.34 -29.97
C LYS A 130 -11.03 -10.47 -28.73
N LEU A 131 -11.17 -9.15 -28.96
CA LEU A 131 -11.38 -8.12 -27.92
C LEU A 131 -12.77 -7.53 -28.10
N GLU A 132 -13.61 -7.59 -27.06
CA GLU A 132 -15.00 -7.12 -27.07
C GLU A 132 -15.27 -6.28 -25.79
N PRO A 133 -16.25 -5.37 -25.81
CA PRO A 133 -16.70 -4.72 -24.56
C PRO A 133 -17.16 -5.79 -23.54
N LEU A 134 -16.82 -5.59 -22.27
CA LEU A 134 -17.37 -6.42 -21.20
C LEU A 134 -18.85 -6.09 -20.99
N SER A 135 -19.24 -4.82 -21.16
CA SER A 135 -20.58 -4.29 -20.92
C SER A 135 -20.80 -3.04 -21.75
N ASP A 136 -22.01 -2.86 -22.27
CA ASP A 136 -22.45 -1.65 -22.98
C ASP A 136 -23.06 -0.60 -22.03
N GLY A 137 -23.22 -0.91 -20.75
CA GLY A 137 -23.93 -0.08 -19.77
C GLY A 137 -23.08 1.04 -19.13
N GLY A 138 -21.86 1.30 -19.63
CA GLY A 138 -20.97 2.34 -19.11
C GLY A 138 -19.89 1.79 -18.17
N PRO A 139 -19.11 2.68 -17.51
CA PRO A 139 -17.97 2.31 -16.69
C PRO A 139 -18.29 1.36 -15.54
N GLN A 140 -17.36 0.50 -15.19
CA GLN A 140 -17.46 -0.51 -14.15
C GLN A 140 -16.44 -0.24 -13.03
N GLN A 141 -16.70 -0.83 -11.85
CA GLN A 141 -15.80 -0.86 -10.71
C GLN A 141 -15.47 -2.30 -10.33
N VAL A 142 -14.24 -2.56 -9.97
CA VAL A 142 -13.71 -3.77 -9.33
C VAL A 142 -14.15 -5.11 -9.97
N PRO A 143 -14.03 -5.30 -11.30
CA PRO A 143 -14.46 -6.54 -11.91
C PRO A 143 -13.66 -7.73 -11.38
N LEU A 144 -14.35 -8.87 -11.21
CA LEU A 144 -13.79 -10.12 -10.70
C LEU A 144 -14.26 -11.28 -11.55
N PHE A 145 -13.34 -12.10 -12.03
CA PHE A 145 -13.67 -13.36 -12.66
C PHE A 145 -14.19 -14.39 -11.65
N SER A 146 -15.12 -15.23 -12.08
CA SER A 146 -15.42 -16.48 -11.37
C SER A 146 -14.21 -17.44 -11.42
N PRO A 147 -14.09 -18.40 -10.47
CA PRO A 147 -12.96 -19.34 -10.44
C PRO A 147 -12.77 -20.15 -11.71
N ASP A 148 -13.86 -20.43 -12.45
CA ASP A 148 -13.84 -21.14 -13.74
C ASP A 148 -13.55 -20.20 -14.94
N GLY A 149 -13.38 -18.88 -14.71
CA GLY A 149 -13.11 -17.88 -15.73
C GLY A 149 -14.27 -17.61 -16.70
N ASN A 150 -15.47 -18.14 -16.47
CA ASN A 150 -16.62 -18.05 -17.39
C ASN A 150 -17.61 -16.93 -17.07
N GLN A 151 -17.44 -16.27 -15.94
CA GLN A 151 -18.28 -15.16 -15.50
C GLN A 151 -17.42 -14.02 -14.98
N VAL A 152 -17.96 -12.79 -15.03
CA VAL A 152 -17.37 -11.61 -14.41
C VAL A 152 -18.47 -10.91 -13.61
N ALA A 153 -18.22 -10.68 -12.33
CA ALA A 153 -19.02 -9.79 -11.51
C ALA A 153 -18.34 -8.43 -11.39
N PHE A 154 -19.12 -7.34 -11.37
CA PHE A 154 -18.62 -5.98 -11.18
C PHE A 154 -19.69 -5.09 -10.54
N VAL A 155 -19.30 -3.89 -10.11
CA VAL A 155 -20.22 -2.88 -9.59
C VAL A 155 -20.35 -1.71 -10.56
N ARG A 156 -21.58 -1.21 -10.71
CA ARG A 156 -21.92 0.01 -11.44
C ARG A 156 -23.08 0.72 -10.74
N GLY A 157 -22.90 2.01 -10.42
CA GLY A 157 -23.94 2.81 -9.74
C GLY A 157 -24.41 2.21 -8.41
N GLY A 158 -23.49 1.65 -7.61
CA GLY A 158 -23.80 1.02 -6.33
C GLY A 158 -24.53 -0.33 -6.44
N ASN A 159 -24.64 -0.92 -7.63
CA ASN A 159 -25.30 -2.20 -7.87
C ASN A 159 -24.33 -3.23 -8.45
N LEU A 160 -24.50 -4.49 -8.03
CA LEU A 160 -23.80 -5.65 -8.58
C LEU A 160 -24.42 -6.10 -9.90
N PHE A 161 -23.54 -6.40 -10.85
CA PHE A 161 -23.85 -6.99 -12.15
C PHE A 161 -23.04 -8.27 -12.36
N LEU A 162 -23.58 -9.16 -13.16
CA LEU A 162 -22.97 -10.42 -13.56
C LEU A 162 -23.01 -10.56 -15.07
N VAL A 163 -21.87 -10.80 -15.70
CA VAL A 163 -21.72 -11.10 -17.13
C VAL A 163 -21.37 -12.56 -17.29
N LYS A 164 -22.12 -13.27 -18.14
CA LYS A 164 -21.86 -14.68 -18.53
C LYS A 164 -21.15 -14.69 -19.88
N LEU A 165 -19.84 -14.94 -19.86
CA LEU A 165 -18.96 -14.82 -21.03
C LEU A 165 -19.26 -15.86 -22.12
N LEU A 166 -19.68 -17.06 -21.75
CA LEU A 166 -20.03 -18.14 -22.71
C LEU A 166 -21.34 -17.87 -23.46
N TYR A 167 -22.11 -16.86 -23.06
CA TYR A 167 -23.41 -16.52 -23.63
C TYR A 167 -23.39 -15.13 -24.28
N GLY A 168 -22.32 -14.83 -25.04
CA GLY A 168 -22.20 -13.55 -25.73
C GLY A 168 -22.12 -12.36 -24.80
N ASN A 169 -21.41 -12.48 -23.69
CA ASN A 169 -21.27 -11.47 -22.64
C ASN A 169 -22.63 -11.01 -22.08
N ALA A 170 -23.58 -11.94 -21.92
CA ALA A 170 -24.90 -11.63 -21.41
C ALA A 170 -24.82 -11.05 -19.99
N GLU A 171 -25.15 -9.76 -19.86
CA GLU A 171 -25.19 -9.04 -18.60
C GLU A 171 -26.53 -9.23 -17.88
N SER A 172 -26.48 -9.38 -16.57
CA SER A 172 -27.65 -9.35 -15.70
C SER A 172 -27.37 -8.54 -14.45
N GLN A 173 -28.34 -7.74 -14.03
CA GLN A 173 -28.27 -6.99 -12.78
C GLN A 173 -28.66 -7.89 -11.61
N VAL A 174 -27.79 -7.98 -10.60
CA VAL A 174 -27.99 -8.80 -9.39
C VAL A 174 -28.73 -8.02 -8.32
N THR A 175 -28.32 -6.78 -8.04
CA THR A 175 -28.97 -5.89 -7.08
C THR A 175 -29.59 -4.69 -7.79
N LYS A 176 -30.64 -4.07 -7.19
CA LYS A 176 -31.40 -2.98 -7.82
C LYS A 176 -31.66 -1.80 -6.89
N ASP A 177 -31.20 -1.89 -5.65
CA ASP A 177 -31.44 -0.90 -4.60
C ASP A 177 -30.28 0.09 -4.42
N GLY A 178 -29.18 -0.08 -5.19
CA GLY A 178 -28.04 0.83 -5.16
C GLY A 178 -28.44 2.25 -5.53
N LYS A 179 -28.08 3.21 -4.68
CA LYS A 179 -28.39 4.63 -4.85
C LYS A 179 -27.33 5.46 -4.13
N PHE A 180 -26.79 6.45 -4.84
CA PHE A 180 -25.76 7.34 -4.31
C PHE A 180 -26.21 8.00 -3.00
N ASN A 181 -25.33 8.02 -2.00
CA ASN A 181 -25.58 8.50 -0.64
C ASN A 181 -26.70 7.76 0.12
N GLU A 182 -27.08 6.58 -0.29
CA GLU A 182 -28.08 5.75 0.40
C GLU A 182 -27.64 4.30 0.50
N ILE A 183 -27.53 3.59 -0.63
CA ILE A 183 -27.26 2.15 -0.65
C ILE A 183 -26.12 1.82 -1.60
N ILE A 184 -25.15 1.05 -1.11
CA ILE A 184 -24.03 0.55 -1.90
C ILE A 184 -23.94 -0.97 -1.75
N ASN A 185 -23.79 -1.68 -2.87
CA ASN A 185 -23.63 -3.12 -2.89
C ASN A 185 -22.27 -3.52 -3.48
N GLY A 186 -21.48 -4.30 -2.74
CA GLY A 186 -20.28 -4.94 -3.25
C GLY A 186 -19.02 -4.08 -3.33
N ILE A 187 -19.12 -2.79 -3.07
CA ILE A 187 -17.99 -1.89 -2.84
C ILE A 187 -18.18 -1.17 -1.51
N PRO A 188 -17.10 -0.80 -0.80
CA PRO A 188 -17.23 -0.10 0.47
C PRO A 188 -17.72 1.34 0.28
N ASP A 189 -18.27 1.92 1.35
CA ASP A 189 -18.40 3.34 1.52
C ASP A 189 -17.02 3.99 1.77
N TRP A 190 -16.97 5.32 1.86
CA TRP A 190 -15.70 6.03 2.03
C TRP A 190 -14.92 5.58 3.29
N VAL A 191 -15.60 5.42 4.43
CA VAL A 191 -14.97 5.02 5.70
C VAL A 191 -14.37 3.62 5.60
N ASN A 192 -15.14 2.65 5.10
CA ASN A 192 -14.66 1.27 4.99
C ASN A 192 -13.56 1.14 3.92
N GLU A 193 -13.58 1.95 2.85
CA GLU A 193 -12.49 2.00 1.88
C GLU A 193 -11.20 2.53 2.52
N GLU A 194 -11.28 3.66 3.21
CA GLU A 194 -10.12 4.34 3.77
C GLU A 194 -9.52 3.57 4.94
N GLU A 195 -10.35 3.18 5.90
CA GLU A 195 -9.90 2.61 7.17
C GLU A 195 -9.62 1.10 7.12
N PHE A 196 -10.25 0.38 6.19
CA PHE A 196 -10.03 -1.06 6.03
C PHE A 196 -9.26 -1.42 4.76
N SER A 197 -8.70 -0.45 4.05
CA SER A 197 -7.83 -0.63 2.89
C SER A 197 -8.41 -1.58 1.83
N THR A 198 -9.68 -1.42 1.49
CA THR A 198 -10.38 -2.25 0.51
C THR A 198 -11.23 -1.43 -0.43
N ASN A 199 -11.30 -1.84 -1.70
CA ASN A 199 -12.22 -1.25 -2.69
C ASN A 199 -13.22 -2.26 -3.25
N ARG A 200 -13.19 -3.53 -2.77
CA ARG A 200 -14.11 -4.57 -3.18
C ARG A 200 -14.62 -5.35 -1.99
N SER A 201 -15.93 -5.48 -1.88
CA SER A 201 -16.61 -6.18 -0.80
C SER A 201 -17.57 -7.25 -1.34
N PHE A 202 -17.16 -7.97 -2.39
CA PHE A 202 -17.85 -9.16 -2.91
C PHE A 202 -16.85 -10.22 -3.37
N ASP A 203 -17.31 -11.48 -3.42
CA ASP A 203 -16.49 -12.62 -3.84
C ASP A 203 -17.38 -13.71 -4.47
N PHE A 204 -16.78 -14.55 -5.35
CA PHE A 204 -17.37 -15.79 -5.83
C PHE A 204 -16.98 -16.95 -4.92
N ASN A 205 -17.87 -17.93 -4.77
CA ASN A 205 -17.52 -19.20 -4.15
C ASN A 205 -16.65 -20.05 -5.08
N ALA A 206 -16.02 -21.10 -4.54
CA ALA A 206 -14.99 -21.89 -5.21
C ALA A 206 -15.44 -22.55 -6.53
N ASP A 207 -16.74 -22.82 -6.71
CA ASP A 207 -17.30 -23.41 -7.92
C ASP A 207 -17.99 -22.39 -8.85
N GLY A 208 -17.96 -21.10 -8.52
CA GLY A 208 -18.57 -20.02 -9.31
C GLY A 208 -20.10 -20.02 -9.37
N THR A 209 -20.77 -20.74 -8.47
CA THR A 209 -22.25 -20.86 -8.45
C THR A 209 -22.94 -19.86 -7.54
N MET A 210 -22.18 -19.21 -6.64
CA MET A 210 -22.66 -18.23 -5.68
C MET A 210 -21.83 -16.96 -5.72
N LEU A 211 -22.49 -15.82 -5.49
CA LEU A 211 -21.86 -14.55 -5.10
C LEU A 211 -22.18 -14.25 -3.63
N ALA A 212 -21.26 -13.62 -2.93
CA ALA A 212 -21.52 -12.98 -1.65
C ALA A 212 -21.03 -11.54 -1.69
N TRP A 213 -21.71 -10.63 -1.01
CA TRP A 213 -21.27 -9.23 -0.90
C TRP A 213 -21.69 -8.59 0.41
N VAL A 214 -21.02 -7.51 0.75
CA VAL A 214 -21.44 -6.57 1.80
C VAL A 214 -22.32 -5.49 1.17
N ARG A 215 -23.48 -5.26 1.77
CA ARG A 215 -24.39 -4.14 1.48
C ARG A 215 -24.23 -3.10 2.58
N TYR A 216 -23.97 -1.87 2.18
CA TYR A 216 -23.83 -0.72 3.06
C TYR A 216 -25.07 0.16 2.92
N ASP A 217 -25.72 0.47 4.03
CA ASP A 217 -26.82 1.41 4.11
C ASP A 217 -26.35 2.70 4.79
N GLU A 218 -26.07 3.71 3.96
CA GLU A 218 -25.59 5.02 4.37
C GLU A 218 -26.72 6.01 4.66
N SER A 219 -27.98 5.61 4.60
CA SER A 219 -29.12 6.53 4.69
C SER A 219 -29.08 7.41 5.94
N GLN A 220 -28.56 6.87 7.05
CA GLN A 220 -28.44 7.56 8.34
C GLN A 220 -27.06 8.18 8.60
N VAL A 221 -26.13 8.04 7.68
CA VAL A 221 -24.79 8.68 7.78
C VAL A 221 -24.94 10.17 7.49
N PRO A 222 -24.32 11.06 8.28
CA PRO A 222 -24.33 12.49 8.00
C PRO A 222 -23.70 12.82 6.65
N ILE A 223 -24.26 13.86 5.99
CA ILE A 223 -23.66 14.43 4.78
C ILE A 223 -22.64 15.48 5.21
N TYR A 224 -21.45 15.39 4.65
CA TYR A 224 -20.45 16.44 4.71
C TYR A 224 -20.43 17.21 3.39
N ASP A 225 -20.42 18.54 3.47
CA ASP A 225 -20.36 19.42 2.31
C ASP A 225 -18.94 19.95 2.17
N MET A 226 -18.17 19.34 1.28
CA MET A 226 -16.79 19.72 1.02
C MET A 226 -16.75 20.83 -0.02
N GLN A 227 -16.05 21.92 0.32
CA GLN A 227 -15.82 23.01 -0.62
C GLN A 227 -14.76 22.60 -1.65
N GLU A 228 -15.06 22.81 -2.92
CA GLU A 228 -14.14 22.61 -4.02
C GLU A 228 -13.69 23.95 -4.60
N PHE A 229 -12.38 24.12 -4.75
CA PHE A 229 -11.79 25.30 -5.35
C PHE A 229 -11.15 24.93 -6.68
N LYS A 230 -11.11 25.87 -7.63
CA LYS A 230 -10.40 25.69 -8.90
C LYS A 230 -8.90 25.47 -8.63
N GLY A 231 -8.34 24.40 -9.17
CA GLY A 231 -6.95 24.03 -8.96
C GLY A 231 -6.34 23.34 -10.17
N LEU A 232 -5.42 22.41 -9.96
CA LEU A 232 -4.70 21.70 -11.00
C LEU A 232 -5.55 20.69 -11.79
N SER A 233 -6.78 20.42 -11.37
CA SER A 233 -7.70 19.50 -12.03
C SER A 233 -8.94 20.24 -12.58
N PRO A 234 -8.82 20.95 -13.69
CA PRO A 234 -9.90 21.78 -14.25
C PRO A 234 -11.17 20.99 -14.60
N GLU A 235 -11.08 19.68 -14.81
CA GLU A 235 -12.25 18.82 -15.05
C GLU A 235 -13.19 18.70 -13.84
N ARG A 236 -12.69 19.00 -12.64
CA ARG A 236 -13.47 19.00 -11.40
C ARG A 236 -13.87 20.40 -10.94
N MET A 237 -13.32 21.44 -11.56
CA MET A 237 -13.33 22.80 -11.06
C MET A 237 -14.05 23.73 -12.01
N GLU A 238 -15.37 23.77 -11.87
CA GLU A 238 -16.23 24.63 -12.64
C GLU A 238 -16.32 26.06 -12.07
N TYR A 239 -15.65 26.33 -10.94
CA TYR A 239 -15.86 27.54 -10.13
C TYR A 239 -14.61 28.43 -10.13
N ASP A 240 -14.73 29.63 -10.69
CA ASP A 240 -13.64 30.59 -10.78
C ASP A 240 -13.61 31.57 -9.60
N GLU A 241 -14.78 31.97 -9.05
CA GLU A 241 -14.90 33.01 -8.05
C GLU A 241 -15.31 32.47 -6.67
N TYR A 242 -16.17 31.47 -6.63
CA TYR A 242 -16.69 30.87 -5.42
C TYR A 242 -16.41 29.38 -5.39
N PRO A 243 -16.22 28.77 -4.20
CA PRO A 243 -16.04 27.34 -4.10
C PRO A 243 -17.29 26.60 -4.57
N GLY A 244 -17.08 25.48 -5.26
CA GLY A 244 -18.10 24.47 -5.50
C GLY A 244 -18.41 23.67 -4.25
N SER A 245 -19.37 22.79 -4.35
CA SER A 245 -19.85 21.95 -3.25
C SER A 245 -19.86 20.48 -3.69
N TYR A 246 -19.14 19.63 -2.97
CA TYR A 246 -19.21 18.19 -3.14
C TYR A 246 -19.77 17.54 -1.89
N ARG A 247 -21.02 17.10 -1.98
CA ARG A 247 -21.81 16.55 -0.86
C ARG A 247 -21.78 15.04 -0.88
N TYR A 248 -21.21 14.43 0.13
CA TYR A 248 -21.15 12.97 0.26
C TYR A 248 -21.24 12.52 1.72
N LYS A 249 -21.50 11.23 1.93
CA LYS A 249 -21.59 10.64 3.25
C LYS A 249 -20.21 10.56 3.88
N TYR A 250 -20.01 11.27 4.98
CA TYR A 250 -18.75 11.35 5.70
C TYR A 250 -19.02 11.45 7.21
N PRO A 251 -18.93 10.35 7.94
CA PRO A 251 -19.12 10.37 9.37
C PRO A 251 -17.88 10.96 10.06
N VAL A 252 -18.05 12.06 10.75
CA VAL A 252 -17.01 12.56 11.66
C VAL A 252 -16.95 11.68 12.92
N ALA A 253 -15.90 11.83 13.75
CA ALA A 253 -15.74 11.07 14.98
C ALA A 253 -17.02 11.12 15.85
N GLY A 254 -17.51 9.97 16.28
CA GLY A 254 -18.74 9.83 17.06
C GLY A 254 -20.05 9.82 16.25
N ALA A 255 -20.03 10.16 14.96
CA ALA A 255 -21.21 10.09 14.11
C ALA A 255 -21.62 8.63 13.77
N ARG A 256 -22.83 8.46 13.21
CA ARG A 256 -23.30 7.15 12.73
C ARG A 256 -22.55 6.72 11.49
N ASN A 257 -22.09 5.48 11.46
CA ASN A 257 -21.58 4.81 10.26
C ASN A 257 -22.72 4.16 9.45
N ALA A 258 -22.39 3.68 8.26
CA ALA A 258 -23.30 2.84 7.50
C ALA A 258 -23.66 1.56 8.27
N THR A 259 -24.92 1.15 8.19
CA THR A 259 -25.33 -0.18 8.66
C THR A 259 -24.96 -1.20 7.59
N VAL A 260 -24.31 -2.29 7.99
CA VAL A 260 -23.81 -3.30 7.06
C VAL A 260 -24.58 -4.62 7.18
N SER A 261 -24.73 -5.31 6.07
CA SER A 261 -25.26 -6.68 6.02
C SER A 261 -24.52 -7.50 4.96
N VAL A 262 -24.43 -8.81 5.17
CA VAL A 262 -23.84 -9.73 4.20
C VAL A 262 -24.93 -10.48 3.49
N LEU A 263 -24.93 -10.43 2.15
CA LEU A 263 -25.89 -11.11 1.31
C LEU A 263 -25.19 -12.13 0.41
N THR A 264 -25.96 -13.12 -0.01
CA THR A 264 -25.53 -14.15 -0.97
C THR A 264 -26.54 -14.27 -2.10
N PHE A 265 -26.08 -14.63 -3.28
CA PHE A 265 -26.87 -14.83 -4.48
C PHE A 265 -26.57 -16.17 -5.13
N ASP A 266 -27.58 -17.01 -5.24
CA ASP A 266 -27.52 -18.24 -6.01
C ASP A 266 -27.71 -17.91 -7.49
N ILE A 267 -26.64 -18.07 -8.28
CA ILE A 267 -26.60 -17.61 -9.68
C ILE A 267 -27.57 -18.43 -10.57
N LYS A 268 -27.70 -19.73 -10.27
CA LYS A 268 -28.59 -20.61 -11.04
C LYS A 268 -30.05 -20.32 -10.74
N ASN A 269 -30.39 -20.25 -9.45
CA ASN A 269 -31.77 -20.11 -9.01
C ASN A 269 -32.24 -18.65 -8.94
N ARG A 270 -31.30 -17.69 -9.07
CA ARG A 270 -31.52 -16.22 -8.97
C ARG A 270 -32.18 -15.82 -7.65
N VAL A 271 -31.72 -16.41 -6.55
CA VAL A 271 -32.26 -16.17 -5.21
C VAL A 271 -31.21 -15.46 -4.36
N THR A 272 -31.57 -14.30 -3.84
CA THR A 272 -30.78 -13.55 -2.86
C THR A 272 -31.20 -13.93 -1.45
N ARG A 273 -30.23 -14.05 -0.53
CA ARG A 273 -30.46 -14.33 0.89
C ARG A 273 -29.58 -13.43 1.74
N THR A 274 -30.06 -13.06 2.92
CA THR A 274 -29.25 -12.35 3.92
C THR A 274 -28.65 -13.36 4.88
N MET A 275 -27.34 -13.26 5.11
CA MET A 275 -26.62 -14.10 6.07
C MET A 275 -27.01 -13.72 7.50
N LYS A 276 -27.18 -14.70 8.36
CA LYS A 276 -27.49 -14.52 9.80
C LYS A 276 -26.21 -14.34 10.60
N VAL A 277 -25.50 -13.24 10.35
CA VAL A 277 -24.27 -12.91 11.07
C VAL A 277 -24.64 -12.33 12.44
N PRO A 278 -24.18 -12.93 13.55
CA PRO A 278 -24.43 -12.38 14.89
C PRO A 278 -23.52 -11.17 15.15
N MET A 279 -24.01 -9.97 14.82
CA MET A 279 -23.27 -8.70 15.01
C MET A 279 -24.24 -7.58 15.39
N ASP A 280 -23.74 -6.57 16.09
CA ASP A 280 -24.51 -5.36 16.42
C ASP A 280 -24.73 -4.49 15.18
N SER A 281 -25.75 -3.63 15.23
CA SER A 281 -26.15 -2.78 14.09
C SER A 281 -25.12 -1.72 13.69
N ASP A 282 -24.16 -1.42 14.58
CA ASP A 282 -23.06 -0.48 14.36
C ASP A 282 -21.68 -1.18 14.17
N SER A 283 -21.70 -2.50 14.01
CA SER A 283 -20.52 -3.29 13.68
C SER A 283 -20.05 -3.06 12.25
N TYR A 284 -18.79 -3.38 11.99
CA TYR A 284 -18.18 -3.38 10.67
C TYR A 284 -18.01 -4.79 10.12
N VAL A 285 -17.98 -4.90 8.78
CA VAL A 285 -17.59 -6.12 8.05
C VAL A 285 -16.39 -5.78 7.15
N PRO A 286 -15.17 -5.73 7.70
CA PRO A 286 -13.99 -5.33 6.94
C PRO A 286 -13.63 -6.31 5.83
N ARG A 287 -13.94 -7.61 5.98
CA ARG A 287 -13.61 -8.65 4.98
C ARG A 287 -14.69 -9.71 4.90
N ILE A 288 -14.96 -10.12 3.68
CA ILE A 288 -15.60 -11.40 3.35
C ILE A 288 -14.70 -12.16 2.38
N LYS A 289 -14.64 -13.47 2.49
CA LYS A 289 -13.86 -14.31 1.58
C LYS A 289 -14.43 -15.71 1.53
N PHE A 290 -14.72 -16.22 0.33
CA PHE A 290 -14.97 -17.64 0.19
C PHE A 290 -13.70 -18.45 0.45
N THR A 291 -13.87 -19.60 1.09
CA THR A 291 -12.78 -20.58 1.28
C THR A 291 -12.66 -21.47 0.04
N ASP A 292 -11.71 -22.40 0.05
CA ASP A 292 -11.60 -23.41 -1.00
C ASP A 292 -12.80 -24.38 -1.05
N ASN A 293 -13.68 -24.33 -0.05
CA ASN A 293 -14.96 -25.06 -0.02
C ASN A 293 -16.09 -24.13 -0.46
N ALA A 294 -16.80 -24.51 -1.51
CA ALA A 294 -17.87 -23.70 -2.13
C ALA A 294 -19.02 -23.35 -1.17
N ASP A 295 -19.25 -24.15 -0.12
CA ASP A 295 -20.31 -23.94 0.88
C ASP A 295 -19.81 -23.25 2.15
N LYS A 296 -18.60 -22.65 2.14
CA LYS A 296 -18.02 -21.97 3.30
C LYS A 296 -17.57 -20.56 2.95
N LEU A 297 -18.28 -19.57 3.50
CA LEU A 297 -17.97 -18.14 3.42
C LEU A 297 -17.40 -17.69 4.76
N ALA A 298 -16.18 -17.17 4.77
CA ALA A 298 -15.64 -16.48 5.92
C ALA A 298 -16.14 -15.03 5.94
N ILE A 299 -16.63 -14.60 7.09
CA ILE A 299 -17.11 -13.25 7.35
C ILE A 299 -16.36 -12.74 8.58
N VAL A 300 -15.62 -11.67 8.41
CA VAL A 300 -14.92 -10.99 9.51
C VAL A 300 -15.74 -9.80 9.94
N THR A 301 -16.04 -9.72 11.24
CA THR A 301 -16.71 -8.57 11.84
C THR A 301 -15.81 -7.88 12.86
N LEU A 302 -15.99 -6.58 13.02
CA LEU A 302 -15.43 -5.80 14.12
C LEU A 302 -16.57 -5.07 14.82
N ASN A 303 -16.53 -5.01 16.15
CA ASN A 303 -17.43 -4.13 16.89
C ASN A 303 -17.05 -2.65 16.68
N ARG A 304 -17.91 -1.72 17.05
CA ARG A 304 -17.70 -0.27 16.88
C ARG A 304 -16.38 0.22 17.51
N LEU A 305 -15.99 -0.32 18.64
CA LEU A 305 -14.74 0.04 19.33
C LEU A 305 -13.50 -0.64 18.71
N GLN A 306 -13.70 -1.53 17.74
CA GLN A 306 -12.64 -2.28 17.04
C GLN A 306 -11.73 -3.09 17.98
N ASN A 307 -12.21 -3.44 19.15
CA ASN A 307 -11.49 -4.24 20.15
C ASN A 307 -11.99 -5.69 20.25
N GLN A 308 -12.99 -6.05 19.45
CA GLN A 308 -13.44 -7.43 19.24
C GLN A 308 -13.57 -7.72 17.75
N MET A 309 -12.84 -8.70 17.28
CA MET A 309 -12.91 -9.25 15.93
C MET A 309 -13.46 -10.66 16.00
N ASP A 310 -14.51 -10.94 15.25
CA ASP A 310 -15.06 -12.28 15.09
C ASP A 310 -14.88 -12.76 13.66
N ILE A 311 -14.43 -14.00 13.50
CA ILE A 311 -14.36 -14.69 12.21
C ILE A 311 -15.45 -15.75 12.22
N TYR A 312 -16.47 -15.56 11.41
CA TYR A 312 -17.54 -16.53 11.20
C TYR A 312 -17.29 -17.35 9.95
N ILE A 313 -17.63 -18.65 10.00
CA ILE A 313 -17.74 -19.50 8.81
C ILE A 313 -19.22 -19.74 8.57
N GLY A 314 -19.74 -19.13 7.50
CA GLY A 314 -21.14 -19.20 7.12
C GLY A 314 -21.37 -20.15 5.93
N ASN A 315 -22.55 -20.77 5.90
CA ASN A 315 -23.00 -21.49 4.72
C ASN A 315 -23.86 -20.54 3.85
N PRO A 316 -23.44 -20.24 2.60
CA PRO A 316 -24.11 -19.24 1.77
C PRO A 316 -25.52 -19.64 1.32
N ARG A 317 -25.88 -20.94 1.42
CA ARG A 317 -27.20 -21.46 1.02
C ARG A 317 -28.18 -21.51 2.16
N SER A 318 -27.77 -22.00 3.34
CA SER A 318 -28.60 -22.01 4.56
C SER A 318 -28.61 -20.69 5.31
N THR A 319 -27.64 -19.82 5.04
CA THR A 319 -27.39 -18.53 5.71
C THR A 319 -26.89 -18.60 7.14
N GLU A 320 -26.77 -19.79 7.70
CA GLU A 320 -26.30 -19.98 9.08
C GLU A 320 -24.80 -19.69 9.18
N CYS A 321 -24.41 -19.01 10.27
CA CYS A 321 -23.04 -18.63 10.57
C CYS A 321 -22.59 -19.24 11.89
N THR A 322 -21.41 -19.85 11.89
CA THR A 322 -20.78 -20.39 13.11
C THR A 322 -19.53 -19.57 13.43
N LEU A 323 -19.41 -19.13 14.67
CA LEU A 323 -18.22 -18.44 15.15
C LEU A 323 -17.04 -19.45 15.15
N ALA A 324 -16.00 -19.13 14.37
CA ALA A 324 -14.76 -19.88 14.36
C ALA A 324 -13.75 -19.29 15.35
N VAL A 325 -13.48 -17.99 15.27
CA VAL A 325 -12.51 -17.32 16.15
C VAL A 325 -13.10 -16.03 16.66
N ARG A 326 -12.94 -15.78 17.95
CA ARG A 326 -13.10 -14.46 18.58
C ARG A 326 -11.75 -14.00 19.09
N GLU A 327 -11.34 -12.84 18.66
CA GLU A 327 -10.18 -12.13 19.17
C GLU A 327 -10.62 -10.85 19.85
N THR A 328 -10.07 -10.61 21.05
CA THR A 328 -10.34 -9.39 21.82
C THR A 328 -9.03 -8.71 22.18
N ALA A 329 -9.03 -7.39 22.18
CA ALA A 329 -7.90 -6.58 22.58
C ALA A 329 -8.31 -5.59 23.68
N LYS A 330 -7.36 -5.19 24.52
CA LYS A 330 -7.62 -4.14 25.53
C LYS A 330 -7.85 -2.77 24.91
N LYS A 331 -7.28 -2.54 23.71
CA LYS A 331 -7.35 -1.27 22.99
C LYS A 331 -8.05 -1.48 21.67
N TYR A 332 -7.32 -1.81 20.60
CA TYR A 332 -7.90 -2.09 19.29
C TYR A 332 -7.17 -3.24 18.59
N ILE A 333 -7.82 -3.83 17.61
CA ILE A 333 -7.26 -4.83 16.71
C ILE A 333 -6.89 -4.13 15.41
N GLY A 334 -5.61 -4.16 15.05
CA GLY A 334 -5.08 -3.48 13.87
C GLY A 334 -5.51 -4.13 12.55
N GLU A 335 -5.46 -3.34 11.47
CA GLU A 335 -5.82 -3.76 10.11
C GLU A 335 -5.09 -5.03 9.66
N SER A 336 -3.84 -5.21 10.09
CA SER A 336 -3.03 -6.39 9.77
C SER A 336 -3.71 -7.72 10.12
N ALA A 337 -4.59 -7.75 11.12
CA ALA A 337 -5.31 -8.96 11.52
C ALA A 337 -6.24 -9.46 10.39
N TYR A 338 -7.19 -8.63 9.97
CA TYR A 338 -8.14 -9.02 8.92
C TYR A 338 -7.58 -8.84 7.51
N GLY A 339 -6.58 -7.97 7.32
CA GLY A 339 -5.91 -7.74 6.04
C GLY A 339 -4.99 -8.89 5.61
N SER A 340 -4.42 -9.63 6.56
CA SER A 340 -3.51 -10.75 6.30
C SER A 340 -4.19 -12.11 6.15
N LEU A 341 -5.51 -12.20 6.35
CA LEU A 341 -6.28 -13.45 6.36
C LEU A 341 -6.16 -14.20 5.03
N LYS A 342 -5.65 -15.44 5.10
CA LYS A 342 -5.52 -16.35 3.94
C LYS A 342 -5.99 -17.75 4.28
N PHE A 343 -6.68 -18.39 3.32
CA PHE A 343 -7.23 -19.74 3.44
C PHE A 343 -6.35 -20.76 2.70
N PHE A 344 -6.28 -21.98 3.24
CA PHE A 344 -5.48 -23.11 2.72
C PHE A 344 -6.22 -24.41 2.99
N GLY A 345 -7.07 -24.86 2.06
CA GLY A 345 -7.93 -26.03 2.26
C GLY A 345 -8.83 -25.86 3.48
N ASN A 346 -8.67 -26.70 4.50
CA ASN A 346 -9.43 -26.65 5.74
C ASN A 346 -8.79 -25.76 6.84
N ASN A 347 -7.81 -24.92 6.48
CA ASN A 347 -7.13 -24.05 7.43
C ASN A 347 -7.13 -22.60 6.94
N PHE A 348 -6.87 -21.69 7.87
CA PHE A 348 -6.58 -20.29 7.58
C PHE A 348 -5.53 -19.75 8.52
N ALA A 349 -4.85 -18.69 8.10
CA ALA A 349 -3.86 -18.01 8.93
C ALA A 349 -4.00 -16.50 8.82
N TYR A 350 -3.67 -15.81 9.90
CA TYR A 350 -3.65 -14.35 9.96
C TYR A 350 -2.65 -13.84 11.00
N LEU A 351 -2.31 -12.55 10.92
CA LEU A 351 -1.44 -11.87 11.87
C LEU A 351 -2.25 -11.36 13.06
N SER A 352 -1.70 -11.48 14.26
CA SER A 352 -2.34 -11.02 15.50
C SER A 352 -1.32 -10.48 16.48
N ASP A 353 -1.66 -9.40 17.18
CA ASP A 353 -0.84 -8.74 18.21
C ASP A 353 -1.15 -9.27 19.64
N ARG A 354 -1.89 -10.37 19.78
CA ARG A 354 -2.45 -10.88 21.05
C ARG A 354 -1.44 -11.19 22.15
N ASP A 355 -0.19 -11.44 21.79
CA ASP A 355 0.91 -11.72 22.73
C ASP A 355 1.90 -10.54 22.87
N GLY A 356 1.50 -9.34 22.43
CA GLY A 356 2.25 -8.09 22.54
C GLY A 356 3.06 -7.72 21.32
N PHE A 357 3.33 -8.66 20.41
CA PHE A 357 3.95 -8.44 19.11
C PHE A 357 3.13 -9.12 18.02
N ARG A 358 3.26 -8.61 16.79
CA ARG A 358 2.52 -9.14 15.66
C ARG A 358 3.11 -10.44 15.15
N HIS A 359 2.35 -11.53 15.30
CA HIS A 359 2.78 -12.88 14.91
C HIS A 359 1.74 -13.59 14.06
N LEU A 360 2.18 -14.64 13.34
CA LEU A 360 1.36 -15.46 12.46
C LEU A 360 0.76 -16.65 13.22
N TYR A 361 -0.56 -16.81 13.12
CA TYR A 361 -1.32 -17.88 13.74
C TYR A 361 -2.08 -18.69 12.70
N LEU A 362 -2.04 -20.03 12.80
CA LEU A 362 -2.74 -20.97 11.94
C LEU A 362 -3.90 -21.61 12.68
N TYR A 363 -5.08 -21.55 12.09
CA TYR A 363 -6.32 -22.16 12.58
C TYR A 363 -6.88 -23.14 11.56
N ASN A 364 -7.69 -24.11 12.02
CA ASN A 364 -8.60 -24.84 11.15
C ASN A 364 -9.94 -24.09 10.99
N LEU A 365 -10.77 -24.48 10.01
CA LEU A 365 -12.05 -23.82 9.75
C LEU A 365 -13.11 -23.99 10.87
N SER A 366 -12.87 -24.87 11.85
CA SER A 366 -13.71 -24.97 13.07
C SER A 366 -13.25 -24.03 14.19
N GLY A 367 -12.18 -23.24 13.96
CA GLY A 367 -11.67 -22.25 14.91
C GLY A 367 -10.68 -22.79 15.94
N GLN A 368 -10.24 -24.04 15.80
CA GLN A 368 -9.19 -24.57 16.66
C GLN A 368 -7.83 -24.02 16.23
N LEU A 369 -7.08 -23.46 17.18
CA LEU A 369 -5.69 -23.05 16.97
C LEU A 369 -4.82 -24.28 16.68
N VAL A 370 -4.27 -24.36 15.49
CA VAL A 370 -3.36 -25.43 15.08
C VAL A 370 -1.93 -25.13 15.52
N LYS A 371 -1.48 -23.87 15.30
CA LYS A 371 -0.10 -23.50 15.59
C LYS A 371 0.08 -21.98 15.63
N GLN A 372 0.86 -21.47 16.56
CA GLN A 372 1.53 -20.18 16.43
C GLN A 372 2.80 -20.40 15.60
N VAL A 373 2.89 -19.76 14.44
CA VAL A 373 3.94 -20.01 13.44
C VAL A 373 5.21 -19.24 13.78
N THR A 374 5.08 -17.98 14.19
CA THR A 374 6.22 -17.10 14.56
C THR A 374 6.11 -16.66 16.01
N ARG A 375 7.26 -16.37 16.64
CA ARG A 375 7.35 -15.95 18.05
C ARG A 375 8.57 -15.07 18.26
N GLY A 376 8.50 -14.15 19.23
CA GLY A 376 9.62 -13.30 19.62
C GLY A 376 9.20 -11.89 19.99
N SER A 377 10.17 -11.03 20.29
CA SER A 377 9.92 -9.61 20.59
C SER A 377 10.11 -8.75 19.34
N TYR A 378 9.38 -9.07 18.27
CA TYR A 378 9.40 -8.39 16.98
C TYR A 378 8.09 -8.54 16.23
N ASP A 379 7.82 -7.64 15.30
CA ASP A 379 6.62 -7.67 14.46
C ASP A 379 6.87 -8.39 13.13
N VAL A 380 5.97 -9.31 12.78
CA VAL A 380 5.78 -9.80 11.41
C VAL A 380 4.97 -8.72 10.66
N THR A 381 5.52 -8.23 9.55
CA THR A 381 4.91 -7.12 8.80
C THR A 381 4.03 -7.59 7.65
N ASP A 382 4.44 -8.67 6.98
CA ASP A 382 3.77 -9.19 5.79
C ASP A 382 3.65 -10.72 5.88
N PHE A 383 2.50 -11.25 5.48
CA PHE A 383 2.30 -12.68 5.29
C PHE A 383 2.07 -12.98 3.81
N TYR A 384 3.04 -13.62 3.15
CA TYR A 384 2.97 -13.91 1.72
C TYR A 384 2.18 -15.17 1.39
N GLY A 385 2.26 -16.22 2.22
CA GLY A 385 1.50 -17.44 2.00
C GLY A 385 2.11 -18.68 2.65
N ARG A 386 1.45 -19.82 2.43
CA ARG A 386 1.89 -21.14 2.85
C ARG A 386 2.06 -22.04 1.62
N ASP A 387 3.21 -22.66 1.47
CA ASP A 387 3.43 -23.65 0.42
C ASP A 387 2.62 -24.94 0.73
N PRO A 388 1.68 -25.32 -0.12
CA PRO A 388 0.84 -26.50 0.12
C PRO A 388 1.63 -27.82 0.10
N LYS A 389 2.77 -27.88 -0.58
CA LYS A 389 3.60 -29.10 -0.72
C LYS A 389 4.51 -29.31 0.47
N THR A 390 5.19 -28.26 0.92
CA THR A 390 6.17 -28.34 2.01
C THR A 390 5.59 -27.98 3.36
N GLY A 391 4.49 -27.23 3.38
CA GLY A 391 3.87 -26.66 4.57
C GLY A 391 4.61 -25.44 5.13
N ALA A 392 5.62 -24.92 4.42
CA ALA A 392 6.39 -23.75 4.82
C ALA A 392 5.56 -22.46 4.71
N PHE A 393 5.77 -21.54 5.67
CA PHE A 393 5.17 -20.21 5.68
C PHE A 393 6.19 -19.17 5.26
N TYR A 394 5.80 -18.23 4.41
CA TYR A 394 6.63 -17.14 3.91
C TYR A 394 6.10 -15.80 4.42
N TYR A 395 6.97 -14.97 4.99
CA TYR A 395 6.59 -13.71 5.62
C TYR A 395 7.77 -12.72 5.63
N ALA A 396 7.50 -11.48 5.97
CA ALA A 396 8.53 -10.52 6.31
C ALA A 396 8.39 -10.09 7.77
N SER A 397 9.50 -9.77 8.41
CA SER A 397 9.52 -9.35 9.80
C SER A 397 10.66 -8.37 10.11
N ARG A 398 10.56 -7.72 11.29
CA ARG A 398 11.53 -6.79 11.85
C ARG A 398 12.39 -7.42 12.96
N GLN A 399 12.58 -8.74 12.94
CA GLN A 399 13.26 -9.43 14.05
C GLN A 399 14.72 -9.03 14.25
N GLU A 400 15.43 -8.51 13.23
CA GLU A 400 16.81 -8.08 13.39
C GLU A 400 16.93 -6.66 13.98
N SER A 401 15.93 -5.82 13.71
CA SER A 401 15.88 -4.44 14.17
C SER A 401 14.49 -3.86 13.87
N PRO A 402 13.93 -3.03 14.74
CA PRO A 402 12.71 -2.28 14.43
C PRO A 402 12.83 -1.36 13.20
N LEU A 403 14.06 -1.00 12.82
CA LEU A 403 14.36 -0.13 11.66
C LEU A 403 14.51 -0.89 10.34
N ARG A 404 14.58 -2.22 10.36
CA ARG A 404 14.88 -3.06 9.21
C ARG A 404 13.82 -4.12 8.99
N LYS A 405 13.67 -4.53 7.75
CA LYS A 405 12.73 -5.58 7.36
C LYS A 405 13.41 -6.59 6.46
N ALA A 406 13.25 -7.87 6.75
CA ALA A 406 13.78 -8.96 5.95
C ALA A 406 12.71 -10.03 5.67
N VAL A 407 12.92 -10.81 4.61
CA VAL A 407 12.05 -11.89 4.16
C VAL A 407 12.51 -13.21 4.73
N TYR A 408 11.58 -14.00 5.27
CA TYR A 408 11.83 -15.26 5.96
C TYR A 408 10.90 -16.37 5.45
N CYS A 409 11.27 -17.60 5.71
CA CYS A 409 10.36 -18.74 5.71
C CYS A 409 10.52 -19.55 7.00
N THR A 410 9.43 -20.17 7.45
CA THR A 410 9.43 -21.15 8.54
C THR A 410 8.90 -22.48 8.01
N ASP A 411 9.69 -23.56 8.12
CA ASP A 411 9.29 -24.88 7.66
C ASP A 411 8.19 -25.51 8.55
N LYS A 412 7.65 -26.65 8.15
CA LYS A 412 6.61 -27.37 8.91
C LYS A 412 7.03 -27.72 10.34
N ASN A 413 8.33 -27.87 10.59
CA ASN A 413 8.91 -28.20 11.89
C ASN A 413 9.21 -26.96 12.75
N GLY A 414 8.97 -25.76 12.22
CA GLY A 414 9.22 -24.50 12.93
C GLY A 414 10.65 -23.97 12.78
N ARG A 415 11.48 -24.56 11.88
CA ARG A 415 12.81 -24.03 11.61
C ARG A 415 12.70 -22.84 10.69
N GLU A 416 13.20 -21.71 11.15
CA GLU A 416 13.22 -20.46 10.42
C GLU A 416 14.46 -20.33 9.53
N LYS A 417 14.30 -19.66 8.40
CA LYS A 417 15.37 -19.31 7.47
C LYS A 417 15.15 -17.90 6.92
N LYS A 418 16.17 -17.06 6.99
CA LYS A 418 16.20 -15.76 6.32
C LYS A 418 16.45 -15.97 4.81
N LEU A 419 15.62 -15.36 3.97
CA LEU A 419 15.70 -15.48 2.51
C LEU A 419 16.31 -14.26 1.83
N SER A 420 16.10 -13.05 2.39
CA SER A 420 16.80 -11.83 1.95
C SER A 420 18.06 -11.62 2.76
N THR A 421 19.17 -11.43 2.08
CA THR A 421 20.50 -11.29 2.73
C THR A 421 20.94 -9.86 2.91
N GLU A 422 20.29 -8.92 2.22
CA GLU A 422 20.63 -7.51 2.21
C GLU A 422 20.19 -6.82 3.51
N THR A 423 21.07 -5.98 4.02
CA THR A 423 20.79 -5.10 5.16
C THR A 423 19.94 -3.93 4.69
N GLY A 424 18.95 -3.55 5.50
CA GLY A 424 18.00 -2.47 5.20
C GLY A 424 16.56 -2.97 5.17
N THR A 425 15.76 -2.41 4.29
CA THR A 425 14.34 -2.77 4.16
C THR A 425 14.11 -3.58 2.89
N ASN A 426 13.57 -4.78 3.06
CA ASN A 426 13.26 -5.73 2.01
C ASN A 426 11.75 -5.93 1.88
N SER A 427 11.25 -6.09 0.64
CA SER A 427 9.88 -6.49 0.35
C SER A 427 9.85 -7.51 -0.77
N ALA A 428 8.84 -8.38 -0.81
CA ALA A 428 8.80 -9.48 -1.76
C ALA A 428 7.47 -9.59 -2.50
N ILE A 429 7.54 -9.98 -3.78
CA ILE A 429 6.41 -10.47 -4.58
C ILE A 429 6.73 -11.91 -4.94
N PHE A 430 5.95 -12.86 -4.41
CA PHE A 430 6.18 -14.28 -4.67
C PHE A 430 5.49 -14.74 -5.95
N SER A 431 6.11 -15.71 -6.65
CA SER A 431 5.45 -16.46 -7.73
C SER A 431 4.29 -17.28 -7.18
N GLN A 432 3.31 -17.61 -8.00
CA GLN A 432 2.30 -18.60 -7.63
C GLN A 432 2.99 -19.93 -7.29
N GLY A 433 2.58 -20.56 -6.19
CA GLY A 433 3.25 -21.78 -5.68
C GLY A 433 4.56 -21.51 -4.93
N LEU A 434 4.93 -20.24 -4.68
CA LEU A 434 6.01 -19.83 -3.75
C LEU A 434 7.39 -20.43 -4.07
N ARG A 435 7.72 -20.61 -5.36
CA ARG A 435 9.04 -21.15 -5.78
C ARG A 435 10.09 -20.07 -5.96
N TYR A 436 9.67 -18.89 -6.37
CA TYR A 436 10.51 -17.72 -6.61
C TYR A 436 9.93 -16.50 -5.93
N PHE A 437 10.76 -15.49 -5.74
CA PHE A 437 10.27 -14.16 -5.36
C PHE A 437 11.10 -13.05 -5.98
N MET A 438 10.45 -11.96 -6.30
CA MET A 438 11.07 -10.68 -6.61
C MET A 438 11.29 -9.95 -5.30
N ASN A 439 12.55 -9.65 -4.96
CA ASN A 439 12.91 -8.88 -3.78
C ASN A 439 13.28 -7.46 -4.18
N VAL A 440 12.64 -6.47 -3.55
CA VAL A 440 13.04 -5.07 -3.64
C VAL A 440 13.65 -4.68 -2.31
N TYR A 441 14.88 -4.23 -2.30
CA TYR A 441 15.54 -3.78 -1.08
C TYR A 441 16.22 -2.43 -1.26
N SER A 442 16.31 -1.67 -0.17
CA SER A 442 17.01 -0.40 -0.08
C SER A 442 17.54 -0.18 1.33
N SER A 443 18.43 0.79 1.47
CA SER A 443 18.83 1.35 2.76
C SER A 443 18.84 2.87 2.70
N ALA A 444 19.08 3.54 3.80
CA ALA A 444 19.22 5.00 3.83
C ALA A 444 20.26 5.55 2.84
N ALA A 445 21.29 4.75 2.51
CA ALA A 445 22.36 5.11 1.59
C ALA A 445 22.29 4.42 0.22
N LEU A 446 21.34 3.52 0.01
CA LEU A 446 21.25 2.71 -1.20
C LEU A 446 19.88 2.85 -1.87
N PRO A 447 19.81 3.41 -3.09
CA PRO A 447 18.60 3.39 -3.90
C PRO A 447 18.05 1.97 -4.08
N PRO A 448 16.75 1.79 -4.34
CA PRO A 448 16.13 0.49 -4.47
C PRO A 448 16.81 -0.41 -5.49
N VAL A 449 17.04 -1.65 -5.13
CA VAL A 449 17.54 -2.70 -6.02
C VAL A 449 16.48 -3.80 -6.12
N THR A 450 16.15 -4.20 -7.35
CA THR A 450 15.18 -5.26 -7.61
C THR A 450 15.89 -6.52 -8.11
N THR A 451 15.69 -7.62 -7.38
CA THR A 451 16.31 -8.92 -7.69
C THR A 451 15.28 -10.02 -7.78
N LEU A 452 15.60 -11.09 -8.52
CA LEU A 452 14.86 -12.35 -8.51
C LEU A 452 15.63 -13.40 -7.70
N ARG A 453 14.92 -14.15 -6.87
CA ARG A 453 15.48 -15.10 -5.93
C ARG A 453 14.72 -16.41 -5.89
N SER A 454 15.42 -17.47 -5.54
CA SER A 454 14.83 -18.77 -5.18
C SER A 454 14.19 -18.70 -3.78
N ALA A 455 12.95 -19.11 -3.65
CA ALA A 455 12.26 -19.14 -2.36
C ALA A 455 12.70 -20.30 -1.45
N ALA A 456 13.36 -21.33 -2.03
CA ALA A 456 13.86 -22.47 -1.26
C ALA A 456 15.05 -22.10 -0.35
N ASP A 457 15.90 -21.20 -0.83
CA ASP A 457 17.18 -20.90 -0.16
C ASP A 457 17.57 -19.41 -0.14
N GLY A 458 16.78 -18.54 -0.77
CA GLY A 458 17.08 -17.11 -0.88
C GLY A 458 18.16 -16.79 -1.92
N LYS A 459 18.65 -17.78 -2.67
CA LYS A 459 19.73 -17.60 -3.65
C LYS A 459 19.33 -16.57 -4.71
N LEU A 460 20.23 -15.62 -4.95
CA LEU A 460 20.11 -14.65 -6.04
C LEU A 460 20.15 -15.38 -7.39
N LEU A 461 19.17 -15.14 -8.23
CA LEU A 461 19.07 -15.66 -9.60
C LEU A 461 19.49 -14.61 -10.62
N THR A 462 18.98 -13.39 -10.48
CA THR A 462 19.35 -12.25 -11.33
C THR A 462 18.99 -10.92 -10.69
N THR A 463 19.66 -9.87 -11.08
CA THR A 463 19.31 -8.47 -10.76
C THR A 463 18.56 -7.88 -11.95
N LEU A 464 17.38 -7.31 -11.70
CA LEU A 464 16.55 -6.66 -12.71
C LEU A 464 16.83 -5.17 -12.81
N VAL A 465 16.95 -4.51 -11.66
CA VAL A 465 17.24 -3.07 -11.55
C VAL A 465 18.20 -2.87 -10.40
N ASP A 466 19.36 -2.28 -10.67
CA ASP A 466 20.38 -2.01 -9.64
C ASP A 466 20.49 -0.52 -9.27
N ASN A 467 19.93 0.37 -10.08
CA ASN A 467 20.04 1.83 -9.92
C ASN A 467 21.49 2.34 -9.75
N ALA A 468 22.49 1.59 -10.26
CA ALA A 468 23.92 1.92 -10.08
C ALA A 468 24.28 3.29 -10.66
N ALA A 469 23.76 3.63 -11.86
CA ALA A 469 24.00 4.93 -12.48
C ALA A 469 23.37 6.08 -11.67
N LEU A 470 22.19 5.87 -11.11
CA LEU A 470 21.56 6.83 -10.20
C LEU A 470 22.42 6.99 -8.95
N LYS A 471 22.80 5.89 -8.30
CA LYS A 471 23.66 5.91 -7.10
C LYS A 471 24.92 6.72 -7.36
N GLN A 472 25.65 6.42 -8.42
CA GLN A 472 26.89 7.14 -8.77
C GLN A 472 26.67 8.66 -8.95
N ARG A 473 25.54 9.04 -9.53
CA ARG A 473 25.19 10.46 -9.76
C ARG A 473 24.84 11.20 -8.48
N ILE A 474 24.13 10.55 -7.56
CA ILE A 474 23.61 11.21 -6.36
C ILE A 474 24.53 11.08 -5.15
N GLU A 475 25.37 10.06 -5.07
CA GLU A 475 26.28 9.81 -3.93
C GLU A 475 27.10 11.05 -3.53
N PRO A 476 27.67 11.84 -4.46
CA PRO A 476 28.36 13.08 -4.11
C PRO A 476 27.45 14.19 -3.57
N LEU A 477 26.15 14.09 -3.78
CA LEU A 477 25.15 15.10 -3.38
C LEU A 477 24.47 14.76 -2.06
N LEU A 478 24.54 13.50 -1.62
CA LEU A 478 23.89 13.04 -0.41
C LEU A 478 24.64 13.47 0.84
N ALA A 479 23.91 13.94 1.83
CA ALA A 479 24.36 14.02 3.19
C ALA A 479 24.11 12.67 3.91
N GLN A 480 25.00 12.31 4.82
CA GLN A 480 24.91 11.02 5.50
C GLN A 480 23.82 11.02 6.57
N HIS A 481 23.02 9.94 6.61
CA HIS A 481 22.07 9.69 7.68
C HIS A 481 22.77 9.08 8.89
N GLU A 482 22.57 9.68 10.05
CA GLU A 482 23.06 9.18 11.34
C GLU A 482 21.86 8.70 12.15
N PHE A 483 21.72 7.37 12.31
CA PHE A 483 20.72 6.81 13.21
C PHE A 483 21.17 6.98 14.66
N PHE A 484 20.21 7.36 15.52
CA PHE A 484 20.47 7.55 16.94
C PHE A 484 19.27 7.08 17.77
N THR A 485 19.53 6.89 19.05
CA THR A 485 18.48 6.67 20.06
C THR A 485 18.70 7.63 21.22
N PHE A 486 17.63 8.03 21.87
CA PHE A 486 17.71 8.75 23.13
C PHE A 486 16.58 8.34 24.05
N THR A 487 16.70 8.62 25.33
CA THR A 487 15.69 8.30 26.34
C THR A 487 15.01 9.60 26.78
N THR A 488 13.66 9.62 26.71
CA THR A 488 12.84 10.73 27.17
C THR A 488 12.90 10.87 28.69
N SER A 489 12.39 11.98 29.22
CA SER A 489 12.25 12.19 30.68
C SER A 489 11.33 11.17 31.35
N GLU A 490 10.44 10.52 30.59
CA GLU A 490 9.56 9.43 31.04
C GLU A 490 10.22 8.03 30.94
N GLY A 491 11.51 7.96 30.59
CA GLY A 491 12.25 6.68 30.49
C GLY A 491 11.97 5.90 29.21
N VAL A 492 11.33 6.51 28.19
CA VAL A 492 11.02 5.85 26.93
C VAL A 492 12.17 6.08 25.95
N GLN A 493 12.72 5.00 25.41
CA GLN A 493 13.71 5.06 24.35
C GLN A 493 13.04 5.33 23.01
N LEU A 494 13.48 6.34 22.27
CA LEU A 494 12.99 6.69 20.94
C LEU A 494 14.10 6.51 19.91
N ASN A 495 13.71 6.10 18.69
CA ASN A 495 14.59 5.97 17.54
C ASN A 495 14.45 7.20 16.64
N GLY A 496 15.59 7.70 16.18
CA GLY A 496 15.64 8.80 15.23
C GLY A 496 16.76 8.67 14.22
N TRP A 497 16.74 9.54 13.25
CA TRP A 497 17.89 9.80 12.39
C TRP A 497 18.03 11.29 12.15
N MET A 498 19.26 11.72 11.87
CA MET A 498 19.57 13.10 11.51
C MET A 498 20.47 13.15 10.28
N VAL A 499 20.32 14.21 9.52
CA VAL A 499 21.16 14.54 8.37
C VAL A 499 21.80 15.90 8.65
N LYS A 500 23.14 15.94 8.65
CA LYS A 500 23.93 17.14 8.92
C LYS A 500 24.43 17.76 7.63
N PRO A 501 24.74 19.07 7.58
CA PRO A 501 25.48 19.68 6.47
C PRO A 501 26.72 18.87 6.09
N ARG A 502 27.04 18.80 4.80
CA ARG A 502 28.22 18.07 4.31
C ARG A 502 29.54 18.64 4.84
N ASP A 503 29.56 19.96 5.05
CA ASP A 503 30.66 20.72 5.63
C ASP A 503 30.45 20.95 7.14
N PHE A 504 29.82 19.99 7.82
CA PHE A 504 29.49 20.06 9.23
C PHE A 504 30.74 20.32 10.08
N ASP A 505 30.66 21.39 10.87
CA ASP A 505 31.67 21.80 11.82
C ASP A 505 31.11 21.72 13.25
N PRO A 506 31.58 20.81 14.10
CA PRO A 506 31.02 20.64 15.45
C PRO A 506 31.22 21.86 16.37
N ALA A 507 32.04 22.82 15.98
CA ALA A 507 32.25 24.08 16.70
C ALA A 507 31.16 25.14 16.38
N LYS A 508 30.40 24.94 15.30
CA LYS A 508 29.28 25.82 14.90
C LYS A 508 27.97 25.35 15.48
N ARG A 509 26.99 26.25 15.54
CA ARG A 509 25.62 25.93 15.91
C ARG A 509 24.70 26.04 14.69
N TYR A 510 23.90 25.00 14.49
CA TYR A 510 23.01 24.86 13.35
C TYR A 510 21.55 24.93 13.76
N PRO A 511 20.69 25.57 12.95
CA PRO A 511 19.26 25.45 13.10
C PRO A 511 18.82 24.03 12.76
N VAL A 512 17.71 23.58 13.36
CA VAL A 512 17.15 22.24 13.16
C VAL A 512 15.77 22.33 12.54
N ILE A 513 15.51 21.46 11.58
CA ILE A 513 14.17 21.19 11.07
C ILE A 513 13.81 19.73 11.44
N MET A 514 12.75 19.59 12.21
CA MET A 514 12.16 18.29 12.53
C MET A 514 10.96 18.04 11.61
N TYR A 515 10.95 16.89 10.93
CA TYR A 515 9.76 16.33 10.30
C TYR A 515 9.21 15.20 11.15
N GLN A 516 7.90 15.06 11.18
CA GLN A 516 7.24 13.93 11.82
C GLN A 516 5.85 13.68 11.23
N TYR A 517 5.39 12.45 11.27
CA TYR A 517 4.01 12.06 11.01
C TYR A 517 3.31 11.64 12.30
N SER A 518 3.90 10.71 13.04
CA SER A 518 3.47 10.22 14.36
C SER A 518 2.10 9.54 14.41
N GLY A 519 1.45 9.34 13.26
CA GLY A 519 0.14 8.66 13.22
C GLY A 519 0.22 7.21 13.71
N PRO A 520 -0.86 6.68 14.31
CA PRO A 520 -0.86 5.32 14.86
C PRO A 520 -0.41 4.27 13.85
N GLY A 521 0.59 3.45 14.23
CA GLY A 521 1.16 2.39 13.40
C GLY A 521 2.05 2.88 12.25
N SER A 522 2.20 4.19 12.00
CA SER A 522 3.13 4.72 11.01
C SER A 522 4.58 4.54 11.46
N GLN A 523 5.53 4.55 10.51
CA GLN A 523 6.95 4.49 10.81
C GLN A 523 7.74 5.25 9.76
N GLU A 524 8.40 6.33 10.18
CA GLU A 524 9.26 7.17 9.34
C GLU A 524 10.74 6.80 9.50
N VAL A 525 11.15 6.39 10.69
CA VAL A 525 12.55 6.03 10.98
C VAL A 525 12.79 4.57 10.61
N THR A 526 13.19 4.36 9.36
CA THR A 526 13.51 3.04 8.81
C THR A 526 14.81 3.10 8.00
N ASP A 527 15.57 2.00 7.99
CA ASP A 527 16.75 1.87 7.12
C ASP A 527 16.27 1.54 5.69
N SER A 528 15.78 2.57 5.00
CA SER A 528 15.26 2.49 3.63
C SER A 528 15.56 3.78 2.86
N TRP A 529 15.50 3.70 1.52
CA TRP A 529 15.70 4.86 0.65
C TRP A 529 14.60 5.93 0.80
N ASN A 530 13.36 5.50 1.05
CA ASN A 530 12.22 6.39 1.26
C ASN A 530 12.19 6.89 2.71
N LEU A 531 13.10 7.78 3.04
CA LEU A 531 13.12 8.51 4.30
C LEU A 531 12.47 9.88 4.08
N GLY A 532 11.28 10.08 4.62
CA GLY A 532 10.55 11.35 4.54
C GLY A 532 9.64 11.51 3.32
N PHE A 533 8.75 12.49 3.39
CA PHE A 533 7.58 12.65 2.53
C PHE A 533 7.86 13.16 1.10
N PHE A 534 8.91 13.95 0.88
CA PHE A 534 9.14 14.64 -0.40
C PHE A 534 10.36 14.16 -1.20
N GLY A 535 10.63 12.89 -1.26
CA GLY A 535 11.70 12.36 -2.10
C GLY A 535 12.88 11.81 -1.31
N GLY A 536 12.62 11.40 -0.09
CA GLY A 536 13.56 10.63 0.73
C GLY A 536 14.84 11.40 1.01
N ALA A 537 15.94 10.67 1.00
CA ALA A 537 17.28 11.17 1.33
C ALA A 537 17.72 12.45 0.57
N LEU A 538 17.12 12.73 -0.59
CA LEU A 538 17.47 13.90 -1.41
C LEU A 538 16.94 15.22 -0.82
N TYR A 539 15.71 15.22 -0.29
CA TYR A 539 15.14 16.43 0.31
C TYR A 539 15.87 16.81 1.59
N GLU A 540 16.18 15.85 2.43
CA GLU A 540 16.94 16.06 3.65
C GLU A 540 18.35 16.59 3.32
N SER A 541 19.01 16.00 2.30
CA SER A 541 20.30 16.46 1.82
C SER A 541 20.23 17.88 1.23
N TYR A 542 19.14 18.23 0.56
CA TYR A 542 18.90 19.61 0.11
C TYR A 542 18.81 20.57 1.28
N MET A 543 18.04 20.23 2.34
CA MET A 543 17.91 21.08 3.52
C MET A 543 19.23 21.18 4.29
N ALA A 544 19.97 20.08 4.39
CA ALA A 544 21.33 20.08 4.96
C ALA A 544 22.29 20.98 4.16
N GLY A 545 22.19 20.98 2.83
CA GLY A 545 22.91 21.92 1.95
C GLY A 545 22.53 23.38 2.12
N LYS A 546 21.39 23.68 2.76
CA LYS A 546 20.98 25.04 3.17
C LYS A 546 21.46 25.40 4.59
N GLY A 547 22.22 24.55 5.23
CA GLY A 547 22.80 24.78 6.55
C GLY A 547 21.90 24.37 7.72
N TYR A 548 20.89 23.53 7.49
CA TYR A 548 20.05 22.96 8.53
C TYR A 548 20.53 21.55 8.92
N ILE A 549 20.34 21.18 10.18
CA ILE A 549 20.28 19.78 10.58
C ILE A 549 18.83 19.34 10.39
N TYR A 550 18.60 18.25 9.63
CA TYR A 550 17.28 17.69 9.42
C TYR A 550 17.09 16.45 10.28
N VAL A 551 16.00 16.35 11.01
CA VAL A 551 15.79 15.28 12.01
C VAL A 551 14.40 14.68 11.86
N ILE A 552 14.31 13.35 12.00
CA ILE A 552 13.05 12.62 12.19
C ILE A 552 13.21 11.72 13.42
N VAL A 553 12.15 11.66 14.23
CA VAL A 553 12.05 10.74 15.37
C VAL A 553 10.66 10.12 15.39
N ASP A 554 10.61 8.79 15.48
CA ASP A 554 9.38 8.05 15.73
C ASP A 554 9.10 7.98 17.23
N GLY A 555 8.08 8.72 17.65
CA GLY A 555 7.57 8.74 19.01
C GLY A 555 6.63 7.55 19.31
N ARG A 556 6.11 7.52 20.52
CA ARG A 556 5.06 6.58 20.93
C ARG A 556 3.83 6.70 20.03
N GLY A 557 3.18 5.58 19.76
CA GLY A 557 2.09 5.46 18.80
C GLY A 557 2.54 4.93 17.44
N THR A 558 3.84 5.07 17.07
CA THR A 558 4.36 4.56 15.81
C THR A 558 4.58 3.04 15.85
N GLY A 559 4.65 2.41 14.68
CA GLY A 559 4.72 0.96 14.52
C GLY A 559 6.13 0.36 14.66
N GLY A 560 6.20 -0.97 14.51
CA GLY A 560 7.46 -1.74 14.45
C GLY A 560 8.09 -2.07 15.80
N ARG A 561 7.42 -1.76 16.90
CA ARG A 561 7.90 -1.97 18.28
C ARG A 561 6.91 -2.69 19.19
N GLY A 562 5.97 -3.42 18.58
CA GLY A 562 4.92 -4.16 19.28
C GLY A 562 3.73 -3.30 19.70
N ALA A 563 2.66 -3.98 20.09
CA ALA A 563 1.35 -3.39 20.35
C ALA A 563 1.34 -2.40 21.52
N GLU A 564 2.15 -2.62 22.56
CA GLU A 564 2.19 -1.72 23.72
C GLU A 564 2.68 -0.32 23.32
N PHE A 565 3.71 -0.24 22.50
CA PHE A 565 4.27 1.01 22.00
C PHE A 565 3.36 1.67 20.96
N GLU A 566 2.82 0.88 20.03
CA GLU A 566 1.95 1.36 18.95
C GLU A 566 0.60 1.87 19.49
N GLN A 567 -0.04 1.10 20.38
CA GLN A 567 -1.40 1.37 20.82
C GLN A 567 -1.49 2.24 22.09
N CYS A 568 -0.36 2.77 22.58
CA CYS A 568 -0.37 3.56 23.82
C CYS A 568 -1.11 4.90 23.69
N THR A 569 -1.37 5.36 22.49
CA THR A 569 -2.09 6.62 22.18
C THR A 569 -3.61 6.43 22.02
N TYR A 570 -4.11 5.20 22.21
CA TYR A 570 -5.54 4.90 22.12
C TYR A 570 -6.38 5.79 23.03
N LEU A 571 -7.42 6.45 22.46
CA LEU A 571 -8.30 7.44 23.09
C LEU A 571 -7.59 8.70 23.61
N GLN A 572 -6.32 8.91 23.26
CA GLN A 572 -5.50 10.05 23.70
C GLN A 572 -4.58 10.52 22.56
N LEU A 573 -5.12 10.62 21.35
CA LEU A 573 -4.35 11.05 20.17
C LEU A 573 -3.78 12.45 20.39
N GLY A 574 -2.51 12.64 20.04
CA GLY A 574 -1.79 13.90 20.14
C GLY A 574 -1.10 14.16 21.48
N ASP A 575 -1.46 13.46 22.57
CA ASP A 575 -0.84 13.69 23.88
C ASP A 575 0.59 13.14 23.95
N LYS A 576 0.78 11.84 23.74
CA LYS A 576 2.11 11.21 23.80
C LYS A 576 2.97 11.54 22.62
N GLU A 577 2.35 11.60 21.45
CA GLU A 577 3.01 11.96 20.20
C GLU A 577 3.65 13.36 20.28
N SER A 578 2.91 14.35 20.78
CA SER A 578 3.42 15.71 20.93
C SER A 578 4.51 15.80 22.00
N LYS A 579 4.31 15.13 23.16
CA LYS A 579 5.33 15.06 24.21
C LYS A 579 6.65 14.51 23.70
N ASP A 580 6.61 13.42 22.93
CA ASP A 580 7.81 12.79 22.40
C ASP A 580 8.54 13.68 21.38
N GLN A 581 7.80 14.48 20.58
CA GLN A 581 8.42 15.46 19.69
C GLN A 581 9.03 16.65 20.46
N VAL A 582 8.39 17.13 21.52
CA VAL A 582 8.94 18.15 22.41
C VAL A 582 10.19 17.62 23.14
N GLU A 583 10.15 16.41 23.68
CA GLU A 583 11.32 15.75 24.30
C GLU A 583 12.49 15.61 23.30
N THR A 584 12.17 15.32 22.04
CA THR A 584 13.17 15.29 20.97
C THR A 584 13.83 16.64 20.78
N ALA A 585 13.05 17.72 20.68
CA ALA A 585 13.60 19.05 20.52
C ALA A 585 14.45 19.49 21.73
N LEU A 586 14.01 19.15 22.95
CA LEU A 586 14.77 19.41 24.18
C LEU A 586 16.07 18.59 24.23
N TYR A 587 16.05 17.33 23.78
CA TYR A 587 17.26 16.51 23.64
C TYR A 587 18.23 17.13 22.64
N LEU A 588 17.75 17.49 21.44
CA LEU A 588 18.58 18.12 20.39
C LEU A 588 19.18 19.43 20.88
N GLY A 589 18.43 20.25 21.63
CA GLY A 589 18.90 21.51 22.18
C GLY A 589 20.06 21.38 23.19
N LYS A 590 20.33 20.17 23.70
CA LYS A 590 21.51 19.88 24.57
C LYS A 590 22.77 19.58 23.77
N LEU A 591 22.65 19.29 22.48
CA LEU A 591 23.80 19.00 21.64
C LEU A 591 24.60 20.28 21.36
N PRO A 592 25.93 20.29 21.49
CA PRO A 592 26.74 21.51 21.45
C PRO A 592 26.66 22.23 20.09
N TYR A 593 26.37 21.51 19.03
CA TYR A 593 26.26 22.01 17.67
C TYR A 593 24.83 22.38 17.25
N VAL A 594 23.84 22.30 18.14
CA VAL A 594 22.47 22.70 17.86
C VAL A 594 22.19 24.09 18.42
N ASP A 595 21.58 24.94 17.61
CA ASP A 595 21.01 26.19 18.05
C ASP A 595 19.60 25.95 18.58
N LYS A 596 19.48 25.81 19.88
CA LYS A 596 18.23 25.50 20.55
C LYS A 596 17.13 26.57 20.37
N GLU A 597 17.50 27.79 20.03
CA GLU A 597 16.54 28.89 19.76
C GLU A 597 16.01 28.85 18.31
N ARG A 598 16.54 27.96 17.48
CA ARG A 598 16.17 27.81 16.07
C ARG A 598 15.83 26.37 15.71
N ILE A 599 14.92 25.75 16.46
CA ILE A 599 14.35 24.44 16.16
C ILE A 599 12.94 24.65 15.61
N ALA A 600 12.65 24.09 14.43
CA ALA A 600 11.34 24.11 13.79
C ALA A 600 10.80 22.69 13.66
N ILE A 601 9.46 22.56 13.62
CA ILE A 601 8.77 21.27 13.41
C ILE A 601 7.78 21.41 12.25
N TRP A 602 7.61 20.36 11.46
CA TRP A 602 6.56 20.30 10.46
C TRP A 602 6.04 18.87 10.25
N GLY A 603 4.85 18.78 9.68
CA GLY A 603 4.23 17.52 9.33
C GLY A 603 3.01 17.70 8.44
N TRP A 604 2.61 16.60 7.79
CA TRP A 604 1.49 16.55 6.85
C TRP A 604 0.38 15.66 7.40
N SER A 605 -0.91 15.99 7.15
CA SER A 605 -2.07 15.22 7.62
C SER A 605 -2.03 15.05 9.14
N PHE A 606 -2.02 13.82 9.66
CA PHE A 606 -1.84 13.58 11.10
C PHE A 606 -0.56 14.25 11.65
N GLY A 607 0.52 14.30 10.86
CA GLY A 607 1.72 15.06 11.22
C GLY A 607 1.48 16.57 11.31
N GLY A 608 0.55 17.12 10.50
CA GLY A 608 0.08 18.49 10.63
C GLY A 608 -0.65 18.70 11.95
N PHE A 609 -1.58 17.80 12.30
CA PHE A 609 -2.26 17.80 13.60
C PHE A 609 -1.24 17.71 14.76
N ASN A 610 -0.32 16.77 14.72
CA ASN A 610 0.66 16.61 15.79
C ASN A 610 1.68 17.76 15.84
N THR A 611 1.93 18.48 14.73
CA THR A 611 2.69 19.72 14.74
C THR A 611 1.97 20.79 15.57
N LEU A 612 0.66 20.97 15.39
CA LEU A 612 -0.15 21.91 16.19
C LEU A 612 -0.16 21.50 17.66
N MET A 613 -0.33 20.21 17.95
CA MET A 613 -0.27 19.69 19.32
C MET A 613 1.11 19.92 19.97
N SER A 614 2.20 19.70 19.23
CA SER A 614 3.56 19.92 19.71
C SER A 614 3.87 21.39 19.97
N MET A 615 3.35 22.30 19.15
CA MET A 615 3.49 23.75 19.34
C MET A 615 2.69 24.27 20.55
N SER A 616 1.64 23.57 20.96
CA SER A 616 0.75 23.90 22.07
C SER A 616 0.92 23.02 23.31
N GLU A 617 1.92 22.16 23.36
CA GLU A 617 2.16 21.19 24.45
C GLU A 617 2.46 21.84 25.78
N GLY A 618 2.87 23.12 25.79
CA GLY A 618 3.10 23.93 26.97
C GLY A 618 4.58 24.19 27.28
N ARG A 619 5.50 23.38 26.77
CA ARG A 619 6.95 23.63 26.88
C ARG A 619 7.46 24.30 25.61
N PRO A 620 8.11 25.48 25.69
CA PRO A 620 8.59 26.21 24.52
C PRO A 620 9.83 25.51 23.92
N ALA A 621 9.60 24.55 23.01
CA ALA A 621 10.68 23.78 22.39
C ALA A 621 10.92 24.16 20.91
N PHE A 622 9.93 24.79 20.26
CA PHE A 622 10.00 25.13 18.84
C PHE A 622 9.87 26.62 18.58
N ARG A 623 10.65 27.15 17.65
CA ARG A 623 10.58 28.53 17.17
C ARG A 623 9.50 28.74 16.12
N ALA A 624 9.25 27.70 15.29
CA ALA A 624 8.28 27.73 14.21
C ALA A 624 7.67 26.34 13.99
N GLY A 625 6.43 26.30 13.54
CA GLY A 625 5.74 25.08 13.13
C GLY A 625 5.05 25.26 11.78
N VAL A 626 5.08 24.22 10.92
CA VAL A 626 4.34 24.19 9.65
C VAL A 626 3.42 22.97 9.66
N ALA A 627 2.12 23.22 9.85
CA ALA A 627 1.08 22.19 9.80
C ALA A 627 0.44 22.18 8.41
N VAL A 628 0.59 21.06 7.69
CA VAL A 628 0.07 20.91 6.32
C VAL A 628 -1.12 19.98 6.34
N ALA A 629 -2.29 20.46 5.84
CA ALA A 629 -3.52 19.66 5.71
C ALA A 629 -3.86 18.88 7.00
N ALA A 630 -3.76 19.53 8.15
CA ALA A 630 -4.10 18.95 9.45
C ALA A 630 -5.59 18.62 9.51
N PRO A 631 -6.01 17.37 9.90
CA PRO A 631 -7.41 16.99 10.06
C PRO A 631 -8.07 17.69 11.25
#